data_8c8d4d59e7b2c5b8ba790a5b3fb68496
#
_entry.id   8c8d4d59e7b2c5b8ba790a5b3fb68496
#
_cell.length_a   1.000
_cell.length_b   1.000
_cell.length_c   1.000
_cell.angle_alpha   90.00
_cell.angle_beta   90.00
_cell.angle_gamma   90.00
#
_symmetry.space_group_name_H-M   'P 1'
#
loop_
_entity.id
_entity.type
_entity.pdbx_description
1 polymer ?
#
loop_
_entity_poly.entity_id
_entity_poly.type
_entity_poly.pdbx_seq_one_letter_code
_entity_poly.pdbx_strand_id
1 'polypeptide(L)'
;MSGLREAALVAVRDLMGATPGETLLVVMDGGTRNVGYALYQAAAELGCEAMAIEMIERTNHGEEPPAPVAAIMKHVDIVLAPTSKSISHTTARAEACAAGARCATLPGITEDCMARTLGADYAAVGARSRRYADVLTRGATVRITNGEGTDITMSLVGRQGSADSGVYHNPGDFGNLPAGEA
;
A
#
# COMPACT_ATOMS: atom_id res chain seq x y z
N MET A 1 19.48 -9.99 -1.98
CA MET A 1 18.34 -10.72 -2.57
C MET A 1 17.45 -11.41 -1.53
N SER A 2 17.96 -11.89 -0.38
CA SER A 2 17.10 -12.49 0.67
C SER A 2 16.09 -11.49 1.25
N GLY A 3 16.49 -10.27 1.54
CA GLY A 3 15.61 -9.27 2.17
C GLY A 3 14.41 -8.82 1.30
N LEU A 4 14.60 -8.65 -0.01
CA LEU A 4 13.50 -8.25 -0.90
C LEU A 4 12.45 -9.36 -1.03
N ARG A 5 12.88 -10.62 -1.18
CA ARG A 5 11.93 -11.76 -1.24
C ARG A 5 11.15 -11.90 0.06
N GLU A 6 11.81 -11.76 1.21
CA GLU A 6 11.16 -11.86 2.52
C GLU A 6 10.15 -10.72 2.73
N ALA A 7 10.53 -9.50 2.37
CA ALA A 7 9.62 -8.35 2.39
C ALA A 7 8.41 -8.52 1.46
N ALA A 8 8.59 -9.14 0.28
CA ALA A 8 7.51 -9.44 -0.63
C ALA A 8 6.53 -10.49 -0.06
N LEU A 9 7.05 -11.53 0.60
CA LEU A 9 6.21 -12.51 1.30
C LEU A 9 5.40 -11.88 2.43
N VAL A 10 6.01 -11.00 3.23
CA VAL A 10 5.30 -10.23 4.27
C VAL A 10 4.19 -9.38 3.63
N ALA A 11 4.51 -8.62 2.57
CA ALA A 11 3.51 -7.80 1.90
C ALA A 11 2.30 -8.61 1.43
N VAL A 12 2.53 -9.71 0.74
CA VAL A 12 1.46 -10.53 0.15
C VAL A 12 0.71 -11.33 1.22
N ARG A 13 1.43 -12.05 2.10
CA ARG A 13 0.84 -12.95 3.08
C ARG A 13 0.26 -12.19 4.28
N ASP A 14 1.06 -11.32 4.89
CA ASP A 14 0.73 -10.76 6.19
C ASP A 14 -0.05 -9.44 6.07
N LEU A 15 0.28 -8.60 5.07
CA LEU A 15 -0.34 -7.28 4.92
C LEU A 15 -1.58 -7.33 4.03
N MET A 16 -1.54 -8.07 2.92
CA MET A 16 -2.71 -8.27 2.06
C MET A 16 -3.57 -9.45 2.47
N GLY A 17 -3.10 -10.32 3.38
CA GLY A 17 -3.83 -11.51 3.80
C GLY A 17 -4.16 -12.46 2.66
N ALA A 18 -3.24 -12.60 1.68
CA ALA A 18 -3.46 -13.44 0.52
C ALA A 18 -3.52 -14.92 0.90
N THR A 19 -4.44 -15.64 0.29
CA THR A 19 -4.66 -17.08 0.49
C THR A 19 -4.56 -17.84 -0.84
N PRO A 20 -4.21 -19.15 -0.80
CA PRO A 20 -4.14 -19.96 -2.01
C PRO A 20 -5.45 -19.93 -2.81
N GLY A 21 -5.33 -19.79 -4.13
CA GLY A 21 -6.46 -19.74 -5.06
C GLY A 21 -7.04 -18.35 -5.29
N GLU A 22 -6.67 -17.34 -4.51
CA GLU A 22 -7.07 -15.97 -4.81
C GLU A 22 -6.31 -15.42 -6.04
N THR A 23 -6.98 -14.57 -6.81
CA THR A 23 -6.39 -13.87 -7.94
C THR A 23 -5.64 -12.62 -7.46
N LEU A 24 -4.36 -12.52 -7.80
CA LEU A 24 -3.52 -11.37 -7.42
C LEU A 24 -2.90 -10.73 -8.66
N LEU A 25 -3.14 -9.42 -8.82
CA LEU A 25 -2.56 -8.61 -9.89
C LEU A 25 -1.48 -7.69 -9.34
N VAL A 26 -0.28 -7.77 -9.91
CA VAL A 26 0.78 -6.77 -9.72
C VAL A 26 0.79 -5.82 -10.91
N VAL A 27 0.60 -4.52 -10.66
CA VAL A 27 0.71 -3.45 -11.66
C VAL A 27 2.01 -2.69 -11.40
N MET A 28 2.93 -2.73 -12.34
CA MET A 28 4.26 -2.11 -12.21
C MET A 28 4.64 -1.31 -13.45
N ASP A 29 5.73 -0.58 -13.38
CA ASP A 29 6.39 0.06 -14.50
C ASP A 29 7.91 -0.22 -14.49
N GLY A 30 8.62 0.30 -15.48
CA GLY A 30 10.04 0.02 -15.64
C GLY A 30 10.91 0.40 -14.43
N GLY A 31 10.53 1.44 -13.69
CA GLY A 31 11.27 1.92 -12.51
C GLY A 31 11.11 1.02 -11.27
N THR A 32 10.05 0.24 -11.22
CA THR A 32 9.71 -0.61 -10.06
C THR A 32 9.67 -2.11 -10.39
N ARG A 33 10.17 -2.47 -11.55
CA ARG A 33 10.10 -3.83 -12.11
C ARG A 33 10.58 -4.92 -11.15
N ASN A 34 11.72 -4.73 -10.50
CA ASN A 34 12.29 -5.75 -9.59
C ASN A 34 11.39 -5.99 -8.38
N VAL A 35 10.84 -4.91 -7.81
CA VAL A 35 9.86 -4.99 -6.70
C VAL A 35 8.58 -5.69 -7.17
N GLY A 36 8.08 -5.31 -8.35
CA GLY A 36 6.89 -5.93 -8.92
C GLY A 36 7.04 -7.44 -9.13
N TYR A 37 8.16 -7.88 -9.70
CA TYR A 37 8.42 -9.31 -9.87
C TYR A 37 8.64 -10.05 -8.56
N ALA A 38 9.23 -9.40 -7.53
CA ALA A 38 9.35 -10.02 -6.21
C ALA A 38 7.98 -10.28 -5.58
N LEU A 39 7.05 -9.32 -5.69
CA LEU A 39 5.66 -9.48 -5.23
C LEU A 39 4.90 -10.56 -6.01
N TYR A 40 5.05 -10.58 -7.34
CA TYR A 40 4.47 -11.63 -8.19
C TYR A 40 4.96 -13.02 -7.79
N GLN A 41 6.27 -13.20 -7.60
CA GLN A 41 6.86 -14.46 -7.20
C GLN A 41 6.38 -14.89 -5.80
N ALA A 42 6.27 -13.95 -4.86
CA ALA A 42 5.74 -14.23 -3.52
C ALA A 42 4.27 -14.69 -3.57
N ALA A 43 3.45 -14.07 -4.42
CA ALA A 43 2.06 -14.48 -4.62
C ALA A 43 1.96 -15.89 -5.21
N ALA A 44 2.76 -16.18 -6.24
CA ALA A 44 2.81 -17.52 -6.84
C ALA A 44 3.30 -18.59 -5.85
N GLU A 45 4.29 -18.27 -5.01
CA GLU A 45 4.79 -19.15 -3.96
C GLU A 45 3.72 -19.50 -2.91
N LEU A 46 2.83 -18.52 -2.62
CA LEU A 46 1.69 -18.73 -1.71
C LEU A 46 0.52 -19.48 -2.35
N GLY A 47 0.59 -19.79 -3.65
CA GLY A 47 -0.45 -20.51 -4.37
C GLY A 47 -1.58 -19.62 -4.90
N CYS A 48 -1.36 -18.31 -5.02
CA CYS A 48 -2.30 -17.43 -5.69
C CYS A 48 -2.25 -17.61 -7.21
N GLU A 49 -3.36 -17.33 -7.90
CA GLU A 49 -3.42 -17.12 -9.36
C GLU A 49 -2.81 -15.74 -9.66
N ALA A 50 -1.47 -15.69 -9.69
CA ALA A 50 -0.73 -14.45 -9.78
C ALA A 50 -0.61 -13.96 -11.23
N MET A 51 -0.81 -12.66 -11.43
CA MET A 51 -0.63 -11.95 -12.70
C MET A 51 0.27 -10.73 -12.49
N ALA A 52 1.07 -10.39 -13.49
CA ALA A 52 1.88 -9.18 -13.50
C ALA A 52 1.69 -8.42 -14.81
N ILE A 53 1.43 -7.13 -14.70
CA ILE A 53 1.35 -6.21 -15.84
C ILE A 53 2.39 -5.12 -15.67
N GLU A 54 3.29 -5.01 -16.63
CA GLU A 54 4.17 -3.87 -16.75
C GLU A 54 3.57 -2.87 -17.74
N MET A 55 3.37 -1.64 -17.30
CA MET A 55 2.89 -0.54 -18.12
C MET A 55 3.98 0.52 -18.30
N ILE A 56 3.78 1.41 -19.27
CA ILE A 56 4.63 2.59 -19.43
C ILE A 56 4.42 3.50 -18.20
N GLU A 57 5.52 4.00 -17.64
CA GLU A 57 5.48 4.95 -16.53
C GLU A 57 4.53 6.13 -16.81
N ARG A 58 3.70 6.46 -15.84
CA ARG A 58 2.83 7.63 -15.94
C ARG A 58 3.63 8.92 -15.76
N THR A 59 3.13 10.01 -16.33
CA THR A 59 3.78 11.32 -16.27
C THR A 59 3.63 11.96 -14.90
N ASN A 60 2.45 11.81 -14.29
CA ASN A 60 2.10 12.47 -13.04
C ASN A 60 1.52 11.49 -12.01
N HIS A 61 1.64 11.84 -10.73
CA HIS A 61 0.88 11.17 -9.68
C HIS A 61 -0.63 11.39 -9.91
N GLY A 62 -1.42 10.35 -9.75
CA GLY A 62 -2.87 10.37 -9.98
C GLY A 62 -3.31 10.22 -11.42
N GLU A 63 -2.39 10.03 -12.36
CA GLU A 63 -2.72 9.72 -13.74
C GLU A 63 -3.27 8.29 -13.84
N GLU A 64 -4.39 8.12 -14.53
CA GLU A 64 -5.06 6.83 -14.67
C GLU A 64 -4.16 5.79 -15.37
N PRO A 65 -4.18 4.53 -14.93
CA PRO A 65 -3.56 3.45 -15.68
C PRO A 65 -4.29 3.26 -17.03
N PRO A 66 -3.67 2.58 -18.01
CA PRO A 66 -4.36 2.25 -19.25
C PRO A 66 -5.69 1.55 -19.01
N ALA A 67 -6.73 1.86 -19.80
CA ALA A 67 -8.07 1.31 -19.64
C ALA A 67 -8.14 -0.23 -19.51
N PRO A 68 -7.35 -1.03 -20.24
CA PRO A 68 -7.30 -2.48 -20.01
C PRO A 68 -6.80 -2.87 -18.62
N VAL A 69 -5.80 -2.14 -18.07
CA VAL A 69 -5.28 -2.37 -16.71
C VAL A 69 -6.36 -2.04 -15.68
N ALA A 70 -7.01 -0.87 -15.82
CA ALA A 70 -8.13 -0.47 -14.98
C ALA A 70 -9.29 -1.49 -14.99
N ALA A 71 -9.55 -2.09 -16.17
CA ALA A 71 -10.58 -3.13 -16.29
C ALA A 71 -10.21 -4.40 -15.51
N ILE A 72 -8.97 -4.90 -15.64
CA ILE A 72 -8.52 -6.11 -14.95
C ILE A 72 -8.50 -5.91 -13.43
N MET A 73 -8.12 -4.74 -12.93
CA MET A 73 -8.08 -4.43 -11.50
C MET A 73 -9.41 -4.68 -10.79
N LYS A 74 -10.54 -4.60 -11.50
CA LYS A 74 -11.90 -4.84 -10.96
C LYS A 74 -12.30 -6.31 -10.90
N HIS A 75 -11.49 -7.21 -11.46
CA HIS A 75 -11.80 -8.63 -11.60
C HIS A 75 -10.81 -9.53 -10.86
N VAL A 76 -10.08 -8.98 -9.91
CA VAL A 76 -9.11 -9.70 -9.07
C VAL A 76 -9.40 -9.47 -7.60
N ASP A 77 -8.95 -10.38 -6.75
CA ASP A 77 -9.14 -10.27 -5.29
C ASP A 77 -8.14 -9.29 -4.66
N ILE A 78 -6.93 -9.21 -5.23
CA ILE A 78 -5.84 -8.37 -4.69
C ILE A 78 -5.17 -7.60 -5.82
N VAL A 79 -4.91 -6.30 -5.58
CA VAL A 79 -4.08 -5.45 -6.44
C VAL A 79 -2.91 -4.91 -5.64
N LEU A 80 -1.70 -5.20 -6.09
CA LEU A 80 -0.46 -4.56 -5.61
C LEU A 80 0.11 -3.69 -6.72
N ALA A 81 0.29 -2.39 -6.45
CA ALA A 81 0.69 -1.44 -7.47
C ALA A 81 2.00 -0.72 -7.12
N PRO A 82 3.16 -1.39 -7.23
CA PRO A 82 4.46 -0.72 -7.22
C PRO A 82 4.65 0.01 -8.53
N THR A 83 4.39 1.31 -8.56
CA THR A 83 4.54 2.16 -9.73
C THR A 83 5.38 3.40 -9.40
N SER A 84 6.16 3.92 -10.36
CA SER A 84 6.97 5.12 -10.16
C SER A 84 6.12 6.32 -9.79
N LYS A 85 4.98 6.48 -10.44
CA LYS A 85 3.96 7.49 -10.12
C LYS A 85 2.77 6.83 -9.43
N SER A 86 2.31 7.46 -8.36
CA SER A 86 1.19 6.95 -7.56
C SER A 86 -0.09 6.85 -8.38
N ILE A 87 -0.75 5.70 -8.29
CA ILE A 87 -2.12 5.50 -8.78
C ILE A 87 -3.14 5.42 -7.61
N SER A 88 -2.73 5.81 -6.40
CA SER A 88 -3.56 5.73 -5.18
C SER A 88 -4.90 6.46 -5.30
N HIS A 89 -4.91 7.60 -5.97
CA HIS A 89 -6.08 8.49 -6.09
C HIS A 89 -6.72 8.45 -7.48
N THR A 90 -6.55 7.33 -8.20
CA THR A 90 -7.19 7.10 -9.50
C THR A 90 -8.61 6.53 -9.36
N THR A 91 -9.43 6.78 -10.36
CA THR A 91 -10.75 6.14 -10.48
C THR A 91 -10.61 4.63 -10.59
N ALA A 92 -9.62 4.15 -11.35
CA ALA A 92 -9.35 2.72 -11.51
C ALA A 92 -9.15 2.01 -10.17
N ARG A 93 -8.33 2.57 -9.25
CA ARG A 93 -8.15 2.01 -7.91
C ARG A 93 -9.45 2.06 -7.09
N ALA A 94 -10.17 3.19 -7.13
CA ALA A 94 -11.42 3.34 -6.39
C ALA A 94 -12.49 2.33 -6.85
N GLU A 95 -12.64 2.13 -8.15
CA GLU A 95 -13.57 1.15 -8.72
C GLU A 95 -13.15 -0.30 -8.42
N ALA A 96 -11.86 -0.61 -8.40
CA ALA A 96 -11.36 -1.92 -7.98
C ALA A 96 -11.75 -2.23 -6.53
N CYS A 97 -11.54 -1.28 -5.61
CA CYS A 97 -11.96 -1.43 -4.21
C CYS A 97 -13.49 -1.54 -4.08
N ALA A 98 -14.23 -0.75 -4.83
CA ALA A 98 -15.71 -0.83 -4.85
C ALA A 98 -16.21 -2.18 -5.37
N ALA A 99 -15.46 -2.83 -6.26
CA ALA A 99 -15.73 -4.19 -6.73
C ALA A 99 -15.31 -5.29 -5.73
N GLY A 100 -14.64 -4.92 -4.63
CA GLY A 100 -14.24 -5.83 -3.56
C GLY A 100 -12.74 -6.16 -3.53
N ALA A 101 -11.94 -5.68 -4.47
CA ALA A 101 -10.52 -5.92 -4.46
C ALA A 101 -9.83 -5.23 -3.26
N ARG A 102 -8.92 -5.93 -2.59
CA ARG A 102 -7.99 -5.32 -1.63
C ARG A 102 -6.84 -4.70 -2.40
N CYS A 103 -6.59 -3.42 -2.21
CA CYS A 103 -5.58 -2.71 -2.99
C CYS A 103 -4.49 -2.12 -2.09
N ALA A 104 -3.23 -2.32 -2.46
CA ALA A 104 -2.13 -1.55 -1.88
C ALA A 104 -1.25 -0.95 -2.98
N THR A 105 -0.95 0.33 -2.85
CA THR A 105 -0.03 1.03 -3.76
C THR A 105 1.32 1.25 -3.07
N LEU A 106 2.38 1.16 -3.85
CA LEU A 106 3.76 1.31 -3.38
C LEU A 106 4.48 2.35 -4.29
N PRO A 107 4.04 3.61 -4.28
CA PRO A 107 4.54 4.60 -5.23
C PRO A 107 6.03 4.92 -5.00
N GLY A 108 6.83 4.80 -6.04
CA GLY A 108 8.26 5.09 -6.01
C GLY A 108 9.06 4.17 -5.10
N ILE A 109 8.53 3.02 -4.74
CA ILE A 109 9.20 2.06 -3.86
C ILE A 109 10.50 1.55 -4.49
N THR A 110 11.57 1.53 -3.70
CA THR A 110 12.85 0.92 -4.07
C THR A 110 13.03 -0.43 -3.38
N GLU A 111 13.89 -1.28 -3.94
CA GLU A 111 14.23 -2.58 -3.32
C GLU A 111 14.76 -2.40 -1.90
N ASP A 112 15.64 -1.41 -1.67
CA ASP A 112 16.18 -1.09 -0.35
C ASP A 112 15.09 -0.64 0.62
N CYS A 113 14.23 0.28 0.20
CA CYS A 113 13.11 0.74 1.02
C CYS A 113 12.21 -0.44 1.42
N MET A 114 11.79 -1.26 0.46
CA MET A 114 10.95 -2.41 0.70
C MET A 114 11.59 -3.40 1.69
N ALA A 115 12.87 -3.76 1.47
CA ALA A 115 13.59 -4.71 2.31
C ALA A 115 13.75 -4.22 3.76
N ARG A 116 13.95 -2.92 3.96
CA ARG A 116 14.13 -2.33 5.30
C ARG A 116 12.82 -2.11 6.05
N THR A 117 11.73 -1.85 5.38
CA THR A 117 10.49 -1.39 6.02
C THR A 117 9.43 -2.49 6.15
N LEU A 118 9.27 -3.36 5.15
CA LEU A 118 8.24 -4.39 5.18
C LEU A 118 8.58 -5.60 6.06
N GLY A 119 9.81 -5.71 6.56
CA GLY A 119 10.18 -6.68 7.58
C GLY A 119 9.84 -6.28 9.01
N ALA A 120 9.12 -5.16 9.24
CA ALA A 120 8.73 -4.71 10.56
C ALA A 120 7.63 -5.59 11.19
N ASP A 121 7.50 -5.54 12.52
CA ASP A 121 6.36 -6.12 13.23
C ASP A 121 5.11 -5.24 13.01
N TYR A 122 4.32 -5.58 12.00
CA TYR A 122 3.11 -4.84 11.63
C TYR A 122 1.97 -4.96 12.65
N ALA A 123 1.98 -5.95 13.51
CA ALA A 123 1.05 -5.99 14.64
C ALA A 123 1.37 -4.86 15.63
N ALA A 124 2.64 -4.68 15.96
CA ALA A 124 3.10 -3.58 16.82
C ALA A 124 2.95 -2.22 16.13
N VAL A 125 3.22 -2.13 14.82
CA VAL A 125 3.01 -0.91 14.01
C VAL A 125 1.54 -0.51 14.07
N GLY A 126 0.62 -1.40 13.73
CA GLY A 126 -0.81 -1.13 13.73
C GLY A 126 -1.38 -0.77 15.11
N ALA A 127 -0.89 -1.41 16.18
CA ALA A 127 -1.27 -1.04 17.54
C ALA A 127 -0.84 0.39 17.89
N ARG A 128 0.35 0.79 17.43
CA ARG A 128 0.89 2.14 17.63
C ARG A 128 0.10 3.18 16.82
N SER A 129 -0.17 2.92 15.54
CA SER A 129 -0.95 3.81 14.68
C SER A 129 -2.35 4.04 15.26
N ARG A 130 -3.06 2.99 15.67
CA ARG A 130 -4.37 3.11 16.34
C ARG A 130 -4.30 3.95 17.61
N ARG A 131 -3.28 3.72 18.46
CA ARG A 131 -3.09 4.52 19.68
C ARG A 131 -2.93 6.02 19.37
N TYR A 132 -2.15 6.37 18.36
CA TYR A 132 -1.97 7.78 17.96
C TYR A 132 -3.23 8.34 17.31
N ALA A 133 -3.92 7.60 16.47
CA ALA A 133 -5.21 8.02 15.92
C ALA A 133 -6.24 8.34 17.03
N ASP A 134 -6.29 7.52 18.07
CA ASP A 134 -7.13 7.77 19.25
C ASP A 134 -6.74 9.04 19.99
N VAL A 135 -5.45 9.32 20.15
CA VAL A 135 -4.95 10.57 20.77
C VAL A 135 -5.35 11.76 19.92
N LEU A 136 -5.16 11.70 18.59
CA LEU A 136 -5.53 12.78 17.66
C LEU A 136 -7.04 13.03 17.67
N THR A 137 -7.86 11.97 17.71
CA THR A 137 -9.33 12.09 17.77
C THR A 137 -9.81 12.82 19.04
N ARG A 138 -9.16 12.57 20.18
CA ARG A 138 -9.54 13.18 21.47
C ARG A 138 -8.89 14.54 21.72
N GLY A 139 -7.84 14.87 20.95
CA GLY A 139 -7.12 16.12 21.07
C GLY A 139 -7.90 17.30 20.49
N ALA A 140 -7.74 18.47 21.09
CA ALA A 140 -8.26 19.72 20.54
C ALA A 140 -7.21 20.43 19.68
N THR A 141 -5.93 20.21 19.98
CA THR A 141 -4.81 20.89 19.33
C THR A 141 -3.61 19.97 19.26
N VAL A 142 -2.86 20.02 18.16
CA VAL A 142 -1.54 19.42 18.02
C VAL A 142 -0.49 20.50 17.75
N ARG A 143 0.65 20.42 18.44
CA ARG A 143 1.83 21.26 18.17
C ARG A 143 3.00 20.36 17.78
N ILE A 144 3.65 20.69 16.67
CA ILE A 144 4.82 19.98 16.13
C ILE A 144 6.01 20.93 16.17
N THR A 145 7.08 20.51 16.83
CA THR A 145 8.33 21.29 16.93
C THR A 145 9.53 20.41 16.63
N ASN A 146 10.61 21.02 16.12
CA ASN A 146 11.92 20.38 15.99
C ASN A 146 13.05 21.39 16.26
N GLY A 147 14.28 20.90 16.33
CA GLY A 147 15.48 21.72 16.57
C GLY A 147 15.85 22.65 15.41
N GLU A 148 15.30 22.41 14.21
CA GLU A 148 15.57 23.19 12.99
C GLU A 148 14.59 24.37 12.79
N GLY A 149 13.76 24.68 13.81
CA GLY A 149 12.87 25.83 13.78
C GLY A 149 11.44 25.54 13.32
N THR A 150 11.05 24.30 13.11
CA THR A 150 9.64 23.97 12.90
C THR A 150 8.88 24.23 14.20
N ASP A 151 7.80 25.01 14.13
CA ASP A 151 6.86 25.25 15.23
C ASP A 151 5.46 25.49 14.63
N ILE A 152 4.70 24.42 14.49
CA ILE A 152 3.37 24.44 13.86
C ILE A 152 2.33 24.03 14.89
N THR A 153 1.28 24.82 15.03
CA THR A 153 0.11 24.50 15.87
C THR A 153 -1.12 24.39 14.97
N MET A 154 -1.84 23.29 15.10
CA MET A 154 -3.04 23.00 14.30
C MET A 154 -4.21 22.64 15.20
N SER A 155 -5.43 23.09 14.84
CA SER A 155 -6.67 22.69 15.49
C SER A 155 -7.09 21.30 15.00
N LEU A 156 -7.47 20.43 15.92
CA LEU A 156 -8.05 19.11 15.67
C LEU A 156 -9.57 19.08 15.89
N VAL A 157 -10.17 20.20 16.27
CA VAL A 157 -11.61 20.28 16.55
C VAL A 157 -12.43 19.85 15.33
N GLY A 158 -13.30 18.86 15.52
CA GLY A 158 -14.12 18.30 14.44
C GLY A 158 -13.35 17.37 13.48
N ARG A 159 -12.09 17.01 13.79
CA ARG A 159 -11.30 16.03 13.05
C ARG A 159 -11.30 14.69 13.78
N GLN A 160 -11.26 13.63 12.99
CA GLN A 160 -11.08 12.26 13.49
C GLN A 160 -9.71 11.75 13.02
N GLY A 161 -8.93 11.18 13.93
CA GLY A 161 -7.69 10.49 13.61
C GLY A 161 -7.99 9.20 12.86
N SER A 162 -7.20 8.91 11.85
CA SER A 162 -7.27 7.68 11.07
C SER A 162 -5.94 6.93 11.19
N ALA A 163 -5.99 5.62 11.41
CA ALA A 163 -4.79 4.79 11.49
C ALA A 163 -4.61 4.03 10.18
N ASP A 164 -3.48 4.24 9.51
CA ASP A 164 -3.03 3.34 8.46
C ASP A 164 -2.07 2.31 9.06
N SER A 165 -2.58 1.11 9.27
CA SER A 165 -1.84 0.02 9.92
C SER A 165 -0.99 -0.79 8.93
N GLY A 166 -1.19 -0.64 7.63
CA GLY A 166 -0.58 -1.46 6.59
C GLY A 166 -1.20 -2.84 6.43
N VAL A 167 -2.32 -3.13 7.10
CA VAL A 167 -3.00 -4.43 7.03
C VAL A 167 -4.35 -4.26 6.34
N TYR A 168 -4.51 -4.93 5.19
CA TYR A 168 -5.66 -4.78 4.28
C TYR A 168 -6.26 -6.16 3.99
N HIS A 169 -7.04 -6.70 4.93
CA HIS A 169 -7.58 -8.06 4.86
C HIS A 169 -9.05 -8.13 4.43
N ASN A 170 -9.78 -7.02 4.47
CA ASN A 170 -11.19 -7.02 4.14
C ASN A 170 -11.41 -6.61 2.68
N PRO A 171 -12.43 -7.17 2.00
CA PRO A 171 -12.81 -6.72 0.67
C PRO A 171 -13.02 -5.20 0.62
N GLY A 172 -12.39 -4.56 -0.37
CA GLY A 172 -12.43 -3.11 -0.54
C GLY A 172 -11.41 -2.31 0.29
N ASP A 173 -10.62 -2.95 1.17
CA ASP A 173 -9.55 -2.27 1.89
C ASP A 173 -8.55 -1.63 0.92
N PHE A 174 -8.06 -0.46 1.29
CA PHE A 174 -7.05 0.27 0.54
C PHE A 174 -6.06 1.00 1.45
N GLY A 175 -4.80 1.02 1.05
CA GLY A 175 -3.77 1.89 1.63
C GLY A 175 -2.46 1.87 0.84
N ASN A 176 -1.44 2.44 1.45
CA ASN A 176 -0.08 2.43 0.90
C ASN A 176 0.81 1.45 1.66
N LEU A 177 1.83 0.95 1.00
CA LEU A 177 2.90 0.18 1.62
C LEU A 177 4.26 0.79 1.25
N PRO A 178 5.17 0.94 2.22
CA PRO A 178 4.99 0.68 3.65
C PRO A 178 4.02 1.66 4.31
N ALA A 179 3.43 1.26 5.43
CA ALA A 179 2.49 2.05 6.22
C ALA A 179 2.90 2.08 7.70
N GLY A 180 2.10 2.73 8.55
CA GLY A 180 2.35 2.83 9.98
C GLY A 180 2.19 4.25 10.50
N GLU A 181 1.16 4.93 10.05
CA GLU A 181 0.86 6.35 10.33
C GLU A 181 -0.53 6.53 10.95
N ALA A 182 -0.76 7.74 11.48
CA ALA A 182 -2.03 8.15 12.05
C ALA A 182 -2.32 9.63 11.77
#